data_35100c3962528f80750850d0f9ee757f
#
_entry.id   35100c3962528f80750850d0f9ee757f
#
_cell.length_a   1.000
_cell.length_b   1.000
_cell.length_c   1.000
_cell.angle_alpha   90.00
_cell.angle_beta   90.00
_cell.angle_gamma   90.00
#
_symmetry.space_group_name_H-M   'P 1'
#
loop_
_entity.id
_entity.type
_entity.pdbx_description
1 polymer ?
#
loop_
_entity_poly.entity_id
_entity_poly.type
_entity_poly.pdbx_seq_one_letter_code
_entity_poly.pdbx_strand_id
1 'polypeptide(L)'
;KWRINGMKKVGIFMADGCEEIEGLTVVDIVRRAKLEMTTISITDKKEVTSSHNVTFLTDTLASEVDFEGFDAIVLPGGMPGTLNLGASDIVNKIIKKFAAEGKIVAAICAAPSVLGAAGLLEGRHATCHPGFEEKLTGAITSEDAVVVDGNIITSRGMGTAIDFGLAIVECLTEFDEEVVGHVKKGIVYRNFEEA
;
A
#
# COMPACT_ATOMS: atom_id res chain seq x y z
N LYS A 1 -22.56 14.10 -7.10
CA LYS A 1 -21.68 13.57 -8.20
C LYS A 1 -20.28 14.09 -7.93
N TRP A 2 -19.44 13.25 -7.34
CA TRP A 2 -18.04 13.49 -7.04
C TRP A 2 -17.28 13.81 -8.34
N ARG A 3 -16.66 14.97 -8.46
CA ARG A 3 -15.68 15.27 -9.49
C ARG A 3 -14.30 15.35 -8.80
N ILE A 4 -13.64 14.20 -8.64
CA ILE A 4 -12.20 14.19 -8.46
C ILE A 4 -11.62 14.58 -9.83
N ASN A 5 -10.84 15.64 -9.90
CA ASN A 5 -10.11 16.06 -11.11
C ASN A 5 -9.15 14.92 -11.51
N GLY A 6 -9.56 14.09 -12.49
CA GLY A 6 -8.87 12.87 -12.88
C GLY A 6 -9.03 11.76 -11.84
N MET A 7 -9.63 10.62 -12.21
CA MET A 7 -9.78 9.48 -11.29
C MET A 7 -8.39 8.94 -10.94
N LYS A 8 -8.00 9.06 -9.66
CA LYS A 8 -6.71 8.56 -9.17
C LYS A 8 -6.65 7.05 -9.26
N LYS A 9 -5.49 6.53 -9.67
CA LYS A 9 -5.27 5.11 -9.91
C LYS A 9 -4.20 4.53 -8.98
N VAL A 10 -4.56 3.46 -8.28
CA VAL A 10 -3.72 2.76 -7.32
C VAL A 10 -3.43 1.35 -7.81
N GLY A 11 -2.16 0.96 -7.78
CA GLY A 11 -1.74 -0.43 -7.96
C GLY A 11 -1.31 -1.05 -6.64
N ILE A 12 -1.62 -2.31 -6.42
CA ILE A 12 -1.06 -3.08 -5.32
C ILE A 12 -0.40 -4.34 -5.84
N PHE A 13 0.88 -4.53 -5.52
CA PHE A 13 1.60 -5.75 -5.85
C PHE A 13 1.22 -6.88 -4.91
N MET A 14 0.82 -8.01 -5.47
CA MET A 14 0.50 -9.22 -4.74
C MET A 14 1.52 -10.31 -5.08
N ALA A 15 2.09 -10.93 -4.04
CA ALA A 15 3.05 -12.02 -4.13
C ALA A 15 2.54 -13.23 -3.35
N ASP A 16 2.90 -14.44 -3.77
CA ASP A 16 2.67 -15.62 -2.93
C ASP A 16 3.30 -15.42 -1.55
N GLY A 17 2.55 -15.73 -0.50
CA GLY A 17 2.93 -15.49 0.89
C GLY A 17 2.69 -14.06 1.39
N CYS A 18 1.96 -13.21 0.65
CA CYS A 18 1.51 -11.92 1.17
C CYS A 18 0.48 -12.11 2.31
N GLU A 19 0.37 -11.12 3.17
CA GLU A 19 -0.67 -11.10 4.19
C GLU A 19 -1.98 -10.59 3.57
N GLU A 20 -3.00 -11.46 3.53
CA GLU A 20 -4.25 -11.20 2.82
C GLU A 20 -5.07 -10.04 3.40
N ILE A 21 -5.09 -9.89 4.72
CA ILE A 21 -5.85 -8.82 5.36
C ILE A 21 -5.23 -7.46 5.07
N GLU A 22 -3.89 -7.37 5.09
CA GLU A 22 -3.18 -6.12 4.76
C GLU A 22 -3.43 -5.71 3.30
N GLY A 23 -3.33 -6.67 2.38
CA GLY A 23 -3.53 -6.40 0.96
C GLY A 23 -4.99 -6.10 0.60
N LEU A 24 -5.90 -6.99 0.96
CA LEU A 24 -7.31 -6.90 0.56
C LEU A 24 -8.06 -5.77 1.30
N THR A 25 -7.66 -5.41 2.52
CA THR A 25 -8.21 -4.23 3.21
C THR A 25 -7.94 -2.96 2.42
N VAL A 26 -6.72 -2.77 1.94
CA VAL A 26 -6.38 -1.59 1.09
C VAL A 26 -7.22 -1.60 -0.19
N VAL A 27 -7.35 -2.76 -0.84
CA VAL A 27 -8.19 -2.91 -2.04
C VAL A 27 -9.63 -2.47 -1.78
N ASP A 28 -10.23 -2.96 -0.70
CA ASP A 28 -11.62 -2.62 -0.33
C ASP A 28 -11.78 -1.12 -0.05
N ILE A 29 -10.90 -0.54 0.77
CA ILE A 29 -10.99 0.88 1.16
C ILE A 29 -10.82 1.81 -0.05
N VAL A 30 -9.83 1.55 -0.90
CA VAL A 30 -9.60 2.36 -2.10
C VAL A 30 -10.79 2.29 -3.06
N ARG A 31 -11.37 1.10 -3.26
CA ARG A 31 -12.57 0.93 -4.08
C ARG A 31 -13.82 1.60 -3.48
N ARG A 32 -13.97 1.61 -2.14
CA ARG A 32 -15.04 2.37 -1.45
C ARG A 32 -14.92 3.87 -1.66
N ALA A 33 -13.70 4.39 -1.73
CA ALA A 33 -13.42 5.79 -2.05
C ALA A 33 -13.70 6.15 -3.52
N LYS A 34 -14.15 5.20 -4.35
CA LYS A 34 -14.36 5.33 -5.80
C LYS A 34 -13.11 5.70 -6.58
N LEU A 35 -11.95 5.35 -6.05
CA LEU A 35 -10.68 5.41 -6.77
C LEU A 35 -10.48 4.13 -7.59
N GLU A 36 -9.70 4.23 -8.68
CA GLU A 36 -9.37 3.06 -9.48
C GLU A 36 -8.31 2.22 -8.76
N MET A 37 -8.62 0.95 -8.51
CA MET A 37 -7.74 0.02 -7.80
C MET A 37 -7.47 -1.21 -8.64
N THR A 38 -6.19 -1.49 -8.90
CA THR A 38 -5.74 -2.65 -9.67
C THR A 38 -4.87 -3.55 -8.79
N THR A 39 -5.25 -4.81 -8.65
CA THR A 39 -4.42 -5.84 -8.02
C THR A 39 -3.51 -6.47 -9.05
N ILE A 40 -2.21 -6.58 -8.73
CA ILE A 40 -1.15 -6.89 -9.69
C ILE A 40 -0.31 -8.06 -9.15
N SER A 41 -0.39 -9.23 -9.78
CA SER A 41 0.50 -10.34 -9.44
C SER A 41 1.91 -10.09 -9.94
N ILE A 42 2.91 -10.37 -9.12
CA ILE A 42 4.33 -10.29 -9.53
C ILE A 42 4.83 -11.57 -10.20
N THR A 43 3.98 -12.59 -10.32
CA THR A 43 4.31 -13.87 -10.95
C THR A 43 3.77 -13.93 -12.39
N ASP A 44 3.89 -15.09 -13.02
CA ASP A 44 3.37 -15.37 -14.36
C ASP A 44 1.90 -15.83 -14.38
N LYS A 45 1.25 -15.85 -13.22
CA LYS A 45 -0.16 -16.22 -13.06
C LYS A 45 -0.90 -15.20 -12.19
N LYS A 46 -2.20 -15.01 -12.45
CA LYS A 46 -3.07 -14.11 -11.67
C LYS A 46 -3.43 -14.68 -10.30
N GLU A 47 -3.33 -15.97 -10.13
CA GLU A 47 -3.59 -16.65 -8.86
C GLU A 47 -2.45 -16.36 -7.88
N VAL A 48 -2.82 -15.92 -6.68
CA VAL A 48 -1.90 -15.65 -5.56
C VAL A 48 -2.41 -16.38 -4.32
N THR A 49 -1.51 -17.09 -3.64
CA THR A 49 -1.81 -17.74 -2.37
C THR A 49 -1.13 -17.01 -1.23
N SER A 50 -1.93 -16.54 -0.26
CA SER A 50 -1.46 -15.77 0.88
C SER A 50 -0.67 -16.59 1.90
N SER A 51 -0.09 -15.92 2.90
CA SER A 51 0.64 -16.55 4.01
C SER A 51 -0.22 -17.47 4.88
N HIS A 52 -1.55 -17.32 4.83
CA HIS A 52 -2.53 -18.16 5.55
C HIS A 52 -3.33 -19.09 4.63
N ASN A 53 -2.77 -19.41 3.44
CA ASN A 53 -3.36 -20.32 2.47
C ASN A 53 -4.73 -19.88 1.91
N VAL A 54 -4.98 -18.58 1.83
CA VAL A 54 -6.12 -18.03 1.10
C VAL A 54 -5.68 -17.74 -0.33
N THR A 55 -6.34 -18.37 -1.29
CA THR A 55 -6.04 -18.15 -2.71
C THR A 55 -7.07 -17.22 -3.34
N PHE A 56 -6.58 -16.20 -4.03
CA PHE A 56 -7.40 -15.22 -4.75
C PHE A 56 -6.79 -14.87 -6.10
N LEU A 57 -7.60 -14.25 -6.96
CA LEU A 57 -7.17 -13.81 -8.29
C LEU A 57 -6.90 -12.31 -8.28
N THR A 58 -5.78 -11.94 -8.87
CA THR A 58 -5.46 -10.54 -9.17
C THR A 58 -6.07 -10.10 -10.51
N ASP A 59 -6.20 -8.79 -10.70
CA ASP A 59 -6.75 -8.24 -11.94
C ASP A 59 -5.82 -8.46 -13.13
N THR A 60 -4.49 -8.36 -12.91
CA THR A 60 -3.48 -8.42 -13.98
C THR A 60 -2.12 -8.92 -13.49
N LEU A 61 -1.19 -9.11 -14.41
CA LEU A 61 0.21 -9.43 -14.14
C LEU A 61 1.09 -8.18 -14.21
N ALA A 62 2.14 -8.12 -13.40
CA ALA A 62 3.07 -6.99 -13.40
C ALA A 62 3.77 -6.81 -14.77
N SER A 63 3.97 -7.90 -15.52
CA SER A 63 4.54 -7.89 -16.87
C SER A 63 3.61 -7.28 -17.93
N GLU A 64 2.31 -7.14 -17.63
CA GLU A 64 1.28 -6.66 -18.58
C GLU A 64 0.83 -5.21 -18.27
N VAL A 65 1.27 -4.63 -17.15
CA VAL A 65 0.81 -3.33 -16.69
C VAL A 65 1.64 -2.20 -17.29
N ASP A 66 0.94 -1.20 -17.83
CA ASP A 66 1.52 0.13 -18.05
C ASP A 66 1.35 0.97 -16.77
N PHE A 67 2.45 1.21 -16.08
CA PHE A 67 2.47 1.94 -14.81
C PHE A 67 2.41 3.47 -14.96
N GLU A 68 2.50 4.03 -16.17
CA GLU A 68 2.52 5.48 -16.39
C GLU A 68 1.27 6.19 -15.83
N GLY A 69 0.11 5.54 -15.95
CA GLY A 69 -1.17 6.10 -15.52
C GLY A 69 -1.47 5.96 -14.03
N PHE A 70 -0.59 5.36 -13.23
CA PHE A 70 -0.83 5.17 -11.79
C PHE A 70 -0.30 6.34 -10.95
N ASP A 71 -1.03 6.67 -9.89
CA ASP A 71 -0.68 7.73 -8.91
C ASP A 71 -0.04 7.16 -7.65
N ALA A 72 -0.31 5.89 -7.33
CA ALA A 72 0.21 5.22 -6.16
C ALA A 72 0.50 3.74 -6.42
N ILE A 73 1.47 3.20 -5.69
CA ILE A 73 1.78 1.78 -5.62
C ILE A 73 1.88 1.32 -4.16
N VAL A 74 1.33 0.14 -3.87
CA VAL A 74 1.22 -0.40 -2.51
C VAL A 74 1.88 -1.77 -2.43
N LEU A 75 2.60 -2.01 -1.33
CA LEU A 75 3.24 -3.28 -0.99
C LEU A 75 2.64 -3.81 0.33
N PRO A 76 1.85 -4.90 0.30
CA PRO A 76 1.43 -5.60 1.51
C PRO A 76 2.61 -6.34 2.15
N GLY A 77 2.50 -6.66 3.43
CA GLY A 77 3.45 -7.49 4.15
C GLY A 77 3.19 -8.99 3.99
N GLY A 78 3.50 -9.71 5.04
CA GLY A 78 3.46 -11.19 5.07
C GLY A 78 4.77 -11.82 4.64
N MET A 79 5.00 -13.06 5.11
CA MET A 79 6.16 -13.85 4.75
C MET A 79 5.72 -15.17 4.11
N PRO A 80 6.35 -15.60 3.02
CA PRO A 80 7.50 -15.00 2.34
C PRO A 80 7.16 -13.88 1.34
N GLY A 81 5.93 -13.37 1.30
CA GLY A 81 5.48 -12.36 0.34
C GLY A 81 6.41 -11.14 0.26
N THR A 82 6.83 -10.59 1.41
CA THR A 82 7.77 -9.46 1.46
C THR A 82 9.12 -9.79 0.82
N LEU A 83 9.63 -11.01 1.02
CA LEU A 83 10.88 -11.45 0.38
C LEU A 83 10.71 -11.56 -1.13
N ASN A 84 9.58 -12.09 -1.59
CA ASN A 84 9.27 -12.21 -3.01
C ASN A 84 9.13 -10.84 -3.68
N LEU A 85 8.48 -9.86 -3.00
CA LEU A 85 8.42 -8.48 -3.47
C LEU A 85 9.81 -7.85 -3.57
N GLY A 86 10.63 -8.01 -2.53
CA GLY A 86 12.00 -7.48 -2.50
C GLY A 86 12.93 -8.07 -3.56
N ALA A 87 12.71 -9.34 -3.93
CA ALA A 87 13.48 -10.03 -4.97
C ALA A 87 13.01 -9.70 -6.41
N SER A 88 11.86 -9.06 -6.56
CA SER A 88 11.28 -8.74 -7.87
C SER A 88 11.91 -7.49 -8.49
N ASP A 89 12.56 -7.65 -9.65
CA ASP A 89 13.16 -6.53 -10.39
C ASP A 89 12.13 -5.48 -10.78
N ILE A 90 10.91 -5.92 -11.19
CA ILE A 90 9.85 -5.01 -11.61
C ILE A 90 9.33 -4.19 -10.43
N VAL A 91 9.15 -4.80 -9.24
CA VAL A 91 8.76 -4.09 -8.03
C VAL A 91 9.81 -3.05 -7.68
N ASN A 92 11.10 -3.43 -7.61
CA ASN A 92 12.19 -2.53 -7.29
C ASN A 92 12.30 -1.35 -8.28
N LYS A 93 12.12 -1.61 -9.56
CA LYS A 93 12.11 -0.58 -10.60
C LYS A 93 10.96 0.41 -10.39
N ILE A 94 9.75 -0.10 -10.15
CA ILE A 94 8.55 0.72 -10.06
C ILE A 94 8.52 1.56 -8.79
N ILE A 95 8.87 1.00 -7.62
CA ILE A 95 8.90 1.80 -6.38
C ILE A 95 9.91 2.96 -6.46
N LYS A 96 11.09 2.72 -7.06
CA LYS A 96 12.09 3.78 -7.26
C LYS A 96 11.61 4.85 -8.23
N LYS A 97 10.97 4.44 -9.33
CA LYS A 97 10.39 5.37 -10.31
C LYS A 97 9.32 6.23 -9.66
N PHE A 98 8.36 5.64 -8.97
CA PHE A 98 7.25 6.35 -8.31
C PHE A 98 7.76 7.33 -7.26
N ALA A 99 8.70 6.89 -6.41
CA ALA A 99 9.31 7.76 -5.41
C ALA A 99 9.98 8.99 -6.05
N ALA A 100 10.74 8.79 -7.13
CA ALA A 100 11.41 9.88 -7.85
C ALA A 100 10.45 10.84 -8.56
N GLU A 101 9.29 10.34 -9.02
CA GLU A 101 8.25 11.13 -9.67
C GLU A 101 7.30 11.83 -8.67
N GLY A 102 7.51 11.66 -7.36
CA GLY A 102 6.63 12.22 -6.33
C GLY A 102 5.28 11.49 -6.20
N LYS A 103 5.13 10.34 -6.86
CA LYS A 103 3.95 9.47 -6.72
C LYS A 103 4.02 8.69 -5.42
N ILE A 104 2.89 8.30 -4.88
CA ILE A 104 2.81 7.61 -3.60
C ILE A 104 3.40 6.21 -3.71
N VAL A 105 4.30 5.88 -2.76
CA VAL A 105 4.77 4.53 -2.48
C VAL A 105 4.40 4.18 -1.05
N ALA A 106 3.55 3.17 -0.89
CA ALA A 106 3.03 2.77 0.41
C ALA A 106 3.40 1.32 0.72
N ALA A 107 3.78 1.05 1.98
CA ALA A 107 4.15 -0.30 2.42
C ALA A 107 3.74 -0.55 3.88
N ILE A 108 3.31 -1.77 4.17
CA ILE A 108 2.83 -2.15 5.51
C ILE A 108 3.55 -3.37 6.06
N CYS A 109 3.65 -3.47 7.37
CA CYS A 109 4.15 -4.62 8.12
C CYS A 109 5.65 -4.86 7.88
N ALA A 110 6.03 -5.97 7.26
CA ALA A 110 7.41 -6.26 6.87
C ALA A 110 7.84 -5.53 5.59
N ALA A 111 6.88 -5.11 4.73
CA ALA A 111 7.17 -4.55 3.41
C ALA A 111 7.92 -3.20 3.42
N PRO A 112 7.85 -2.32 4.45
CA PRO A 112 8.73 -1.16 4.52
C PRO A 112 10.22 -1.50 4.43
N SER A 113 10.63 -2.73 4.79
CA SER A 113 12.01 -3.20 4.60
C SER A 113 12.44 -3.24 3.13
N VAL A 114 11.50 -3.45 2.21
CA VAL A 114 11.75 -3.38 0.75
C VAL A 114 12.10 -1.95 0.35
N LEU A 115 11.39 -0.95 0.91
CA LEU A 115 11.69 0.46 0.69
C LEU A 115 13.04 0.86 1.26
N GLY A 116 13.38 0.34 2.47
CA GLY A 116 14.69 0.54 3.09
C GLY A 116 15.82 -0.01 2.23
N ALA A 117 15.70 -1.25 1.75
CA ALA A 117 16.67 -1.86 0.85
C ALA A 117 16.81 -1.13 -0.49
N ALA A 118 15.76 -0.49 -0.96
CA ALA A 118 15.76 0.31 -2.18
C ALA A 118 16.38 1.73 -1.98
N GLY A 119 16.74 2.11 -0.74
CA GLY A 119 17.28 3.44 -0.41
C GLY A 119 16.24 4.56 -0.37
N LEU A 120 14.95 4.22 -0.28
CA LEU A 120 13.84 5.19 -0.31
C LEU A 120 13.51 5.83 1.04
N LEU A 121 14.10 5.31 2.12
CA LEU A 121 13.82 5.75 3.49
C LEU A 121 14.93 6.61 4.12
N GLU A 122 15.97 6.95 3.39
CA GLU A 122 17.08 7.75 3.91
C GLU A 122 16.59 9.11 4.41
N GLY A 123 16.78 9.37 5.72
CA GLY A 123 16.35 10.59 6.41
C GLY A 123 14.83 10.78 6.54
N ARG A 124 14.03 9.78 6.18
CA ARG A 124 12.56 9.83 6.27
C ARG A 124 12.03 9.18 7.54
N HIS A 125 10.92 9.69 8.04
CA HIS A 125 10.15 9.02 9.07
C HIS A 125 9.42 7.81 8.48
N ALA A 126 9.47 6.67 9.20
CA ALA A 126 8.80 5.45 8.79
C ALA A 126 8.46 4.56 9.98
N THR A 127 7.50 3.68 9.78
CA THR A 127 7.14 2.63 10.72
C THR A 127 7.08 1.27 10.01
N CYS A 128 7.08 0.19 10.78
CA CYS A 128 7.00 -1.18 10.27
C CYS A 128 6.48 -2.14 11.34
N HIS A 129 6.39 -3.40 11.01
CA HIS A 129 6.13 -4.46 11.98
C HIS A 129 7.27 -4.50 13.03
N PRO A 130 6.95 -4.68 14.34
CA PRO A 130 7.94 -4.83 15.39
C PRO A 130 9.03 -5.87 15.02
N GLY A 131 10.30 -5.47 15.18
CA GLY A 131 11.46 -6.29 14.85
C GLY A 131 11.98 -6.13 13.41
N PHE A 132 11.38 -5.26 12.59
CA PHE A 132 11.87 -4.92 11.25
C PHE A 132 12.55 -3.55 11.18
N GLU A 133 12.65 -2.83 12.27
CA GLU A 133 13.16 -1.45 12.32
C GLU A 133 14.57 -1.33 11.75
N GLU A 134 15.46 -2.28 12.08
CA GLU A 134 16.85 -2.29 11.58
C GLU A 134 16.95 -2.47 10.05
N LYS A 135 15.90 -2.99 9.42
CA LYS A 135 15.82 -3.18 7.97
C LYS A 135 15.33 -1.94 7.22
N LEU A 136 14.85 -0.93 7.93
CA LEU A 136 14.46 0.35 7.39
C LEU A 136 15.69 1.26 7.28
N THR A 137 16.64 0.87 6.44
CA THR A 137 17.95 1.54 6.32
C THR A 137 17.79 3.04 6.09
N GLY A 138 18.40 3.83 6.98
CA GLY A 138 18.39 5.29 6.92
C GLY A 138 17.13 5.96 7.46
N ALA A 139 16.11 5.22 7.85
CA ALA A 139 14.86 5.78 8.37
C ALA A 139 14.97 6.28 9.82
N ILE A 140 14.16 7.28 10.13
CA ILE A 140 13.83 7.67 11.51
C ILE A 140 12.56 6.90 11.89
N THR A 141 12.74 5.81 12.64
CA THR A 141 11.64 4.89 12.94
C THR A 141 10.75 5.38 14.08
N SER A 142 9.44 5.09 14.01
CA SER A 142 8.47 5.30 15.07
C SER A 142 7.56 4.09 15.24
N GLU A 143 6.76 4.08 16.31
CA GLU A 143 5.75 3.05 16.57
C GLU A 143 4.33 3.52 16.24
N ASP A 144 4.19 4.63 15.51
CA ASP A 144 2.90 5.12 15.07
C ASP A 144 2.21 4.12 14.14
N ALA A 145 0.89 4.03 14.25
CA ALA A 145 0.10 3.10 13.43
C ALA A 145 0.30 3.32 11.93
N VAL A 146 0.41 4.59 11.53
CA VAL A 146 0.72 5.02 10.14
C VAL A 146 1.66 6.21 10.19
N VAL A 147 2.65 6.22 9.32
CA VAL A 147 3.54 7.37 9.09
C VAL A 147 3.42 7.79 7.64
N VAL A 148 3.15 9.07 7.44
CA VAL A 148 3.17 9.73 6.12
C VAL A 148 4.34 10.72 6.10
N ASP A 149 5.31 10.48 5.24
CA ASP A 149 6.45 11.38 5.02
C ASP A 149 6.57 11.69 3.53
N GLY A 150 6.06 12.84 3.14
CA GLY A 150 5.97 13.23 1.74
C GLY A 150 5.10 12.24 0.95
N ASN A 151 5.71 11.57 -0.01
CA ASN A 151 5.06 10.57 -0.85
C ASN A 151 5.29 9.12 -0.40
N ILE A 152 5.87 8.91 0.79
CA ILE A 152 6.06 7.59 1.39
C ILE A 152 5.06 7.40 2.53
N ILE A 153 4.32 6.29 2.50
CA ILE A 153 3.34 5.93 3.54
C ILE A 153 3.71 4.56 4.07
N THR A 154 3.90 4.45 5.38
CA THR A 154 4.23 3.18 6.03
C THR A 154 3.29 2.87 7.19
N SER A 155 3.08 1.60 7.49
CA SER A 155 2.20 1.15 8.58
C SER A 155 2.71 -0.15 9.22
N ARG A 156 2.15 -0.54 10.37
CA ARG A 156 2.75 -1.57 11.23
C ARG A 156 2.32 -3.00 10.94
N GLY A 157 1.09 -3.24 10.57
CA GLY A 157 0.62 -4.61 10.36
C GLY A 157 -0.88 -4.74 10.19
N MET A 158 -1.37 -5.96 10.22
CA MET A 158 -2.78 -6.28 9.99
C MET A 158 -3.72 -5.41 10.84
N GLY A 159 -3.40 -5.19 12.11
CA GLY A 159 -4.23 -4.39 13.03
C GLY A 159 -4.32 -2.90 12.66
N THR A 160 -3.44 -2.38 11.82
CA THR A 160 -3.42 -0.99 11.33
C THR A 160 -3.77 -0.87 9.85
N ALA A 161 -4.19 -1.95 9.20
CA ALA A 161 -4.44 -1.98 7.75
C ALA A 161 -5.56 -1.03 7.31
N ILE A 162 -6.60 -0.85 8.14
CA ILE A 162 -7.68 0.11 7.86
C ILE A 162 -7.15 1.54 7.91
N ASP A 163 -6.41 1.91 8.96
CA ASP A 163 -5.78 3.22 9.09
C ASP A 163 -4.84 3.52 7.92
N PHE A 164 -4.07 2.51 7.50
CA PHE A 164 -3.19 2.58 6.34
C PHE A 164 -3.94 2.83 5.04
N GLY A 165 -5.01 2.07 4.78
CA GLY A 165 -5.86 2.28 3.61
C GLY A 165 -6.51 3.67 3.59
N LEU A 166 -6.99 4.15 4.74
CA LEU A 166 -7.54 5.49 4.88
C LEU A 166 -6.49 6.58 4.61
N ALA A 167 -5.27 6.44 5.13
CA ALA A 167 -4.19 7.39 4.87
C ALA A 167 -3.82 7.47 3.37
N ILE A 168 -3.83 6.34 2.66
CA ILE A 168 -3.62 6.33 1.20
C ILE A 168 -4.73 7.13 0.49
N VAL A 169 -5.99 6.91 0.87
CA VAL A 169 -7.13 7.65 0.31
C VAL A 169 -7.01 9.14 0.63
N GLU A 170 -6.72 9.50 1.89
CA GLU A 170 -6.53 10.89 2.33
C GLU A 170 -5.48 11.61 1.47
N CYS A 171 -4.32 11.00 1.29
CA CYS A 171 -3.25 11.58 0.48
C CYS A 171 -3.63 11.72 -1.01
N LEU A 172 -4.34 10.73 -1.59
CA LEU A 172 -4.74 10.74 -2.99
C LEU A 172 -5.86 11.72 -3.30
N THR A 173 -6.73 11.99 -2.31
CA THR A 173 -7.87 12.91 -2.44
C THR A 173 -7.57 14.31 -1.89
N GLU A 174 -6.29 14.58 -1.58
CA GLU A 174 -5.88 15.86 -0.99
C GLU A 174 -6.68 16.20 0.29
N PHE A 175 -6.91 15.17 1.12
CA PHE A 175 -7.68 15.23 2.37
C PHE A 175 -9.14 15.68 2.20
N ASP A 176 -9.79 15.26 1.11
CA ASP A 176 -11.22 15.49 0.91
C ASP A 176 -12.04 14.80 2.00
N GLU A 177 -12.52 15.59 2.96
CA GLU A 177 -13.24 15.12 4.15
C GLU A 177 -14.55 14.40 3.79
N GLU A 178 -15.18 14.77 2.68
CA GLU A 178 -16.42 14.14 2.23
C GLU A 178 -16.16 12.71 1.72
N VAL A 179 -15.09 12.51 0.93
CA VAL A 179 -14.68 11.18 0.45
C VAL A 179 -14.27 10.29 1.63
N VAL A 180 -13.38 10.80 2.47
CA VAL A 180 -12.85 10.05 3.63
C VAL A 180 -13.98 9.74 4.63
N GLY A 181 -14.84 10.71 4.93
CA GLY A 181 -15.99 10.55 5.80
C GLY A 181 -16.98 9.51 5.28
N HIS A 182 -17.25 9.51 3.97
CA HIS A 182 -18.08 8.49 3.34
C HIS A 182 -17.52 7.07 3.54
N VAL A 183 -16.21 6.89 3.35
CA VAL A 183 -15.56 5.60 3.58
C VAL A 183 -15.64 5.20 5.04
N LYS A 184 -15.24 6.09 5.98
CA LYS A 184 -15.28 5.83 7.43
C LYS A 184 -16.67 5.44 7.90
N LYS A 185 -17.72 6.12 7.44
CA LYS A 185 -19.11 5.76 7.73
C LYS A 185 -19.47 4.38 7.17
N GLY A 186 -19.12 4.11 5.92
CA GLY A 186 -19.47 2.86 5.24
C GLY A 186 -18.81 1.60 5.83
N ILE A 187 -17.65 1.74 6.48
CA ILE A 187 -16.95 0.64 7.16
C ILE A 187 -17.19 0.60 8.68
N VAL A 188 -18.09 1.45 9.19
CA VAL A 188 -18.33 1.59 10.64
C VAL A 188 -17.01 1.79 11.41
N TYR A 189 -16.22 2.77 10.92
CA TYR A 189 -14.91 3.04 11.51
C TYR A 189 -15.07 3.51 12.96
N ARG A 190 -14.23 3.01 13.86
CA ARG A 190 -14.29 3.29 15.30
C ARG A 190 -14.42 4.79 15.60
N ASN A 191 -15.32 5.13 16.50
CA ASN A 191 -15.57 6.50 16.94
C ASN A 191 -15.89 7.50 15.80
N PHE A 192 -16.33 6.99 14.63
CA PHE A 192 -16.81 7.84 13.55
C PHE A 192 -18.27 8.19 13.85
N GLU A 193 -18.47 9.34 14.48
CA GLU A 193 -19.79 9.95 14.67
C GLU A 193 -20.11 10.85 13.46
N GLU A 194 -21.38 10.91 13.09
CA GLU A 194 -21.83 11.84 12.06
C GLU A 194 -21.64 13.28 12.59
N ALA A 195 -20.79 14.05 11.91
CA ALA A 195 -20.73 15.49 12.12
C ALA A 195 -21.89 16.19 11.43
#